data_9252e89cb1fc11c3d8fb11aa9f1f720e
#
_entry.id   9252e89cb1fc11c3d8fb11aa9f1f720e
#
_cell.length_a   1.000
_cell.length_b   1.000
_cell.length_c   1.000
_cell.angle_alpha   90.00
_cell.angle_beta   90.00
_cell.angle_gamma   90.00
#
_symmetry.space_group_name_H-M   'P 1'
#
loop_
_entity.id
_entity.type
_entity.pdbx_description
1 polymer ?
#
loop_
_entity_poly.entity_id
_entity_poly.type
_entity_poly.pdbx_seq_one_letter_code
_entity_poly.pdbx_strand_id
1 'polypeptide(L)'
;MGMRPDKMLPRVFLLKPGSILRDQGGNILDARSSVTLIKTERGWIIVDTGQVGDEEEILKALADLGLEKSDIDIIVNTHSHPDHCANNRLFSRAKTIYPKDGELIAPGVRALATPGHSPDSISVLVDAAIHPPRGDGTAPATRIVVIAGDALPTLGNFQKKVPPAVHYDRALAVASMNKIIAIADVVIPGHDRPFSLRE
;
A
#
# COMPACT_ATOMS: atom_id res chain seq x y z
N MET A 1 -15.51 1.67 36.27
CA MET A 1 -14.46 1.04 35.44
C MET A 1 -14.91 1.21 34.00
N GLY A 2 -14.46 2.31 33.37
CA GLY A 2 -14.93 2.68 32.02
C GLY A 2 -14.41 1.69 31.01
N MET A 3 -15.30 1.06 30.25
CA MET A 3 -14.94 0.32 29.03
C MET A 3 -14.21 1.28 28.11
N ARG A 4 -12.96 0.96 27.77
CA ARG A 4 -12.28 1.69 26.68
C ARG A 4 -13.11 1.42 25.42
N PRO A 5 -13.43 2.47 24.61
CA PRO A 5 -14.13 2.24 23.37
C PRO A 5 -13.30 1.24 22.56
N ASP A 6 -13.95 0.22 22.01
CA ASP A 6 -13.31 -0.75 21.10
C ASP A 6 -12.58 0.02 20.01
N LYS A 7 -11.25 -0.06 20.04
CA LYS A 7 -10.40 0.63 19.08
C LYS A 7 -10.67 0.02 17.71
N MET A 8 -11.29 0.78 16.80
CA MET A 8 -11.57 0.31 15.46
C MET A 8 -10.23 0.03 14.75
N LEU A 9 -10.01 -1.24 14.39
CA LEU A 9 -8.84 -1.62 13.61
C LEU A 9 -8.97 -1.11 12.18
N PRO A 10 -7.86 -0.70 11.56
CA PRO A 10 -7.85 -0.31 10.15
C PRO A 10 -8.37 -1.43 9.23
N ARG A 11 -9.04 -1.04 8.15
CA ARG A 11 -9.45 -1.93 7.07
C ARG A 11 -8.79 -1.50 5.78
N VAL A 12 -8.29 -2.47 5.02
CA VAL A 12 -7.56 -2.24 3.77
C VAL A 12 -8.41 -2.70 2.59
N PHE A 13 -8.48 -1.87 1.56
CA PHE A 13 -9.21 -2.11 0.32
C PHE A 13 -8.25 -1.88 -0.85
N LEU A 14 -8.16 -2.84 -1.76
CA LEU A 14 -7.46 -2.66 -3.02
C LEU A 14 -8.41 -1.98 -4.01
N LEU A 15 -8.14 -0.73 -4.37
CA LEU A 15 -8.91 -0.02 -5.39
C LEU A 15 -8.53 -0.49 -6.80
N LYS A 16 -7.22 -0.69 -7.01
CA LYS A 16 -6.68 -1.11 -8.29
C LYS A 16 -5.44 -1.98 -8.07
N PRO A 17 -5.35 -3.17 -8.65
CA PRO A 17 -4.10 -3.94 -8.64
C PRO A 17 -3.06 -3.28 -9.52
N GLY A 18 -1.79 -3.44 -9.17
CA GLY A 18 -0.69 -3.05 -10.02
C GLY A 18 -0.48 -4.04 -11.17
N SER A 19 0.31 -3.63 -12.16
CA SER A 19 0.69 -4.47 -13.30
C SER A 19 2.02 -4.04 -13.92
N ILE A 20 2.73 -4.99 -14.52
CA ILE A 20 3.90 -4.73 -15.37
C ILE A 20 3.72 -5.47 -16.68
N LEU A 21 3.72 -4.72 -17.79
CA LEU A 21 3.78 -5.28 -19.13
C LEU A 21 5.24 -5.30 -19.60
N ARG A 22 5.70 -6.44 -20.11
CA ARG A 22 7.06 -6.60 -20.65
C ARG A 22 7.01 -7.11 -22.08
N ASP A 23 8.03 -6.72 -22.86
CA ASP A 23 8.28 -7.33 -24.18
C ASP A 23 8.91 -8.73 -24.03
N GLN A 24 9.16 -9.38 -25.18
CA GLN A 24 9.82 -10.69 -25.22
C GLN A 24 11.26 -10.67 -24.71
N GLY A 25 11.91 -9.52 -24.71
CA GLY A 25 13.27 -9.29 -24.17
C GLY A 25 13.29 -9.01 -22.67
N GLY A 26 12.11 -8.88 -22.03
CA GLY A 26 11.98 -8.57 -20.61
C GLY A 26 12.00 -7.07 -20.28
N ASN A 27 12.06 -6.18 -21.30
CA ASN A 27 12.00 -4.74 -21.08
C ASN A 27 10.61 -4.33 -20.63
N ILE A 28 10.51 -3.39 -19.69
CA ILE A 28 9.23 -2.85 -19.21
C ILE A 28 8.65 -1.93 -20.28
N LEU A 29 7.47 -2.26 -20.78
CA LEU A 29 6.71 -1.46 -21.74
C LEU A 29 5.70 -0.54 -21.04
N ASP A 30 5.08 -1.02 -19.94
CA ASP A 30 4.15 -0.27 -19.11
C ASP A 30 4.26 -0.77 -17.67
N ALA A 31 4.18 0.14 -16.72
CA ALA A 31 4.16 -0.16 -15.30
C ALA A 31 3.08 0.69 -14.63
N ARG A 32 2.15 0.03 -13.92
CA ARG A 32 1.04 0.67 -13.22
C ARG A 32 1.05 0.26 -11.76
N SER A 33 1.07 1.22 -10.87
CA SER A 33 1.09 0.92 -9.45
C SER A 33 -0.24 0.34 -8.97
N SER A 34 -0.20 -0.42 -7.89
CA SER A 34 -1.38 -0.69 -7.10
C SER A 34 -1.84 0.59 -6.39
N VAL A 35 -3.16 0.73 -6.25
CA VAL A 35 -3.77 1.84 -5.49
C VAL A 35 -4.56 1.25 -4.34
N THR A 36 -4.20 1.62 -3.11
CA THR A 36 -4.76 1.03 -1.90
C THR A 36 -5.44 2.08 -1.04
N LEU A 37 -6.60 1.73 -0.49
CA LEU A 37 -7.35 2.58 0.42
C LEU A 37 -7.36 1.95 1.81
N ILE A 38 -7.17 2.78 2.85
CA ILE A 38 -7.19 2.37 4.24
C ILE A 38 -8.28 3.16 4.97
N LYS A 39 -9.26 2.45 5.55
CA LYS A 39 -10.22 3.05 6.49
C LYS A 39 -9.64 3.02 7.87
N THR A 40 -9.62 4.15 8.54
CA THR A 40 -9.22 4.30 9.95
C THR A 40 -10.33 4.99 10.74
N GLU A 41 -10.20 5.03 12.05
CA GLU A 41 -11.11 5.83 12.91
C GLU A 41 -11.01 7.34 12.62
N ARG A 42 -9.92 7.80 11.99
CA ARG A 42 -9.64 9.21 11.68
C ARG A 42 -9.96 9.60 10.24
N GLY A 43 -10.50 8.68 9.44
CA GLY A 43 -10.85 8.94 8.06
C GLY A 43 -10.20 7.96 7.07
N TRP A 44 -10.06 8.41 5.82
CA TRP A 44 -9.60 7.61 4.69
C TRP A 44 -8.20 8.02 4.24
N ILE A 45 -7.32 7.04 4.11
CA ILE A 45 -5.96 7.22 3.60
C ILE A 45 -5.87 6.48 2.27
N ILE A 46 -5.43 7.16 1.21
CA ILE A 46 -5.06 6.49 -0.04
C ILE A 46 -3.53 6.36 -0.11
N VAL A 47 -3.08 5.16 -0.44
CA VAL A 47 -1.65 4.86 -0.65
C VAL A 47 -1.44 4.62 -2.13
N ASP A 48 -0.62 5.45 -2.73
CA ASP A 48 -0.40 5.64 -4.15
C ASP A 48 -1.68 6.04 -4.91
N THR A 49 -1.51 6.66 -6.06
CA THR A 49 -2.63 7.21 -6.84
C THR A 49 -2.58 6.82 -8.32
N GLY A 50 -1.72 5.87 -8.66
CA GLY A 50 -1.59 5.41 -10.04
C GLY A 50 -0.95 6.41 -10.99
N GLN A 51 -0.89 6.04 -12.25
CA GLN A 51 -0.41 6.90 -13.33
C GLN A 51 -1.55 7.57 -14.08
N VAL A 52 -1.18 8.49 -14.98
CA VAL A 52 -2.12 9.09 -15.94
C VAL A 52 -2.85 8.00 -16.73
N GLY A 53 -4.18 8.09 -16.78
CA GLY A 53 -5.05 7.10 -17.42
C GLY A 53 -5.67 6.08 -16.47
N ASP A 54 -5.28 6.07 -15.17
CA ASP A 54 -5.88 5.21 -14.14
C ASP A 54 -7.09 5.88 -13.43
N GLU A 55 -7.38 7.15 -13.74
CA GLU A 55 -8.33 7.98 -13.01
C GLU A 55 -9.73 7.37 -12.95
N GLU A 56 -10.24 6.90 -14.10
CA GLU A 56 -11.59 6.34 -14.21
C GLU A 56 -11.75 5.06 -13.38
N GLU A 57 -10.75 4.16 -13.45
CA GLU A 57 -10.75 2.92 -12.68
C GLU A 57 -10.74 3.19 -11.17
N ILE A 58 -9.90 4.13 -10.72
CA ILE A 58 -9.79 4.53 -9.31
C ILE A 58 -11.10 5.15 -8.82
N LEU A 59 -11.67 6.09 -9.58
CA LEU A 59 -12.91 6.77 -9.20
C LEU A 59 -14.09 5.79 -9.18
N LYS A 60 -14.14 4.85 -10.14
CA LYS A 60 -15.14 3.80 -10.13
C LYS A 60 -15.01 2.91 -8.90
N ALA A 61 -13.81 2.46 -8.55
CA ALA A 61 -13.59 1.63 -7.37
C ALA A 61 -13.97 2.35 -6.06
N LEU A 62 -13.76 3.66 -5.96
CA LEU A 62 -14.25 4.47 -4.84
C LEU A 62 -15.78 4.50 -4.82
N ALA A 63 -16.43 4.75 -5.96
CA ALA A 63 -17.89 4.79 -6.07
C ALA A 63 -18.53 3.43 -5.72
N ASP A 64 -17.90 2.31 -6.07
CA ASP A 64 -18.34 0.95 -5.71
C ASP A 64 -18.30 0.73 -4.17
N LEU A 65 -17.49 1.51 -3.44
CA LEU A 65 -17.46 1.56 -1.97
C LEU A 65 -18.38 2.64 -1.37
N GLY A 66 -19.13 3.37 -2.21
CA GLY A 66 -20.00 4.47 -1.77
C GLY A 66 -19.23 5.74 -1.40
N LEU A 67 -18.03 5.94 -1.96
CA LEU A 67 -17.13 7.05 -1.67
C LEU A 67 -16.93 7.94 -2.88
N GLU A 68 -16.68 9.21 -2.59
CA GLU A 68 -16.20 10.19 -3.56
C GLU A 68 -14.72 10.53 -3.31
N LYS A 69 -14.06 11.10 -4.31
CA LYS A 69 -12.68 11.59 -4.15
C LYS A 69 -12.50 12.63 -3.05
N SER A 70 -13.58 13.33 -2.71
CA SER A 70 -13.64 14.32 -1.62
C SER A 70 -13.63 13.72 -0.22
N ASP A 71 -13.88 12.41 -0.09
CA ASP A 71 -13.87 11.69 1.19
C ASP A 71 -12.47 11.26 1.62
N ILE A 72 -11.48 11.39 0.73
CA ILE A 72 -10.10 11.05 1.04
C ILE A 72 -9.44 12.17 1.84
N ASP A 73 -8.92 11.84 3.01
CA ASP A 73 -8.31 12.80 3.94
C ASP A 73 -6.80 12.92 3.77
N ILE A 74 -6.15 11.79 3.48
CA ILE A 74 -4.68 11.71 3.41
C ILE A 74 -4.25 10.94 2.17
N ILE A 75 -3.23 11.46 1.48
CA ILE A 75 -2.45 10.77 0.46
C ILE A 75 -1.09 10.41 1.04
N VAL A 76 -0.67 9.16 0.88
CA VAL A 76 0.69 8.69 1.11
C VAL A 76 1.21 8.10 -0.19
N ASN A 77 2.28 8.62 -0.75
CA ASN A 77 2.95 7.96 -1.86
C ASN A 77 4.10 7.10 -1.32
N THR A 78 4.20 5.87 -1.81
CA THR A 78 5.31 4.98 -1.45
C THR A 78 6.64 5.54 -1.91
N HIS A 79 6.65 6.24 -3.03
CA HIS A 79 7.77 7.01 -3.56
C HIS A 79 7.31 7.98 -4.65
N SER A 80 8.23 8.73 -5.26
CA SER A 80 7.92 9.87 -6.12
C SER A 80 7.84 9.54 -7.62
N HIS A 81 7.88 8.27 -8.04
CA HIS A 81 7.74 7.94 -9.45
C HIS A 81 6.32 8.23 -9.99
N PRO A 82 6.21 8.68 -11.26
CA PRO A 82 4.93 9.13 -11.82
C PRO A 82 3.82 8.09 -11.80
N ASP A 83 4.13 6.82 -11.98
CA ASP A 83 3.17 5.72 -11.94
C ASP A 83 2.60 5.42 -10.55
N HIS A 84 3.15 6.07 -9.50
CA HIS A 84 2.64 6.01 -8.13
C HIS A 84 1.92 7.29 -7.68
N CYS A 85 2.24 8.45 -8.27
CA CYS A 85 1.79 9.74 -7.73
C CYS A 85 1.12 10.69 -8.74
N ALA A 86 0.95 10.28 -10.01
CA ALA A 86 0.47 11.19 -11.05
C ALA A 86 -0.95 11.73 -10.80
N ASN A 87 -1.78 10.98 -10.09
CA ASN A 87 -3.17 11.36 -9.85
C ASN A 87 -3.43 11.97 -8.47
N ASN A 88 -2.40 12.38 -7.72
CA ASN A 88 -2.56 13.10 -6.44
C ASN A 88 -3.54 14.27 -6.55
N ARG A 89 -3.50 14.99 -7.67
CA ARG A 89 -4.38 16.16 -7.94
C ARG A 89 -5.89 15.83 -7.96
N LEU A 90 -6.28 14.56 -8.18
CA LEU A 90 -7.69 14.17 -8.13
C LEU A 90 -8.28 14.37 -6.73
N PHE A 91 -7.46 14.19 -5.70
CA PHE A 91 -7.83 14.24 -4.29
C PHE A 91 -7.50 15.60 -3.69
N SER A 92 -8.06 16.65 -4.27
CA SER A 92 -7.70 18.06 -3.93
C SER A 92 -8.01 18.48 -2.48
N ARG A 93 -8.84 17.71 -1.76
CA ARG A 93 -9.12 17.91 -0.33
C ARG A 93 -8.16 17.15 0.58
N ALA A 94 -7.53 16.11 0.06
CA ALA A 94 -6.60 15.28 0.82
C ALA A 94 -5.27 16.00 1.07
N LYS A 95 -4.73 15.79 2.26
CA LYS A 95 -3.37 16.24 2.58
C LYS A 95 -2.37 15.20 2.13
N THR A 96 -1.47 15.52 1.21
CA THR A 96 -0.32 14.68 0.92
C THR A 96 0.70 14.79 2.05
N ILE A 97 1.12 13.65 2.60
CA ILE A 97 2.12 13.58 3.67
C ILE A 97 3.30 12.71 3.24
N TYR A 98 4.47 12.98 3.83
CA TYR A 98 5.75 12.30 3.58
C TYR A 98 6.29 11.78 4.92
N PRO A 99 5.71 10.69 5.45
CA PRO A 99 6.06 10.21 6.78
C PRO A 99 7.45 9.58 6.81
N LYS A 100 8.15 9.75 7.94
CA LYS A 100 9.46 9.15 8.18
C LYS A 100 9.33 7.72 8.68
N ASP A 101 10.47 7.00 8.71
CA ASP A 101 10.53 5.64 9.26
C ASP A 101 9.94 5.56 10.67
N GLY A 102 9.02 4.60 10.87
CA GLY A 102 8.32 4.39 12.13
C GLY A 102 7.23 5.41 12.47
N GLU A 103 7.06 6.48 11.68
CA GLU A 103 6.06 7.51 11.94
C GLU A 103 4.64 6.95 11.87
N LEU A 104 3.82 7.30 12.88
CA LEU A 104 2.43 6.90 12.97
C LEU A 104 1.57 7.84 12.11
N ILE A 105 0.99 7.30 11.04
CA ILE A 105 0.08 8.02 10.14
C ILE A 105 -1.31 8.10 10.77
N ALA A 106 -1.79 6.97 11.29
CA ALA A 106 -3.03 6.83 12.04
C ALA A 106 -2.92 5.63 13.01
N PRO A 107 -3.82 5.49 13.99
CA PRO A 107 -3.81 4.29 14.84
C PRO A 107 -3.81 3.00 14.02
N GLY A 108 -2.78 2.17 14.20
CA GLY A 108 -2.57 0.93 13.46
C GLY A 108 -2.01 1.11 12.03
N VAL A 109 -1.62 2.32 11.62
CA VAL A 109 -1.02 2.61 10.31
C VAL A 109 0.28 3.39 10.50
N ARG A 110 1.40 2.86 10.02
CA ARG A 110 2.72 3.50 10.15
C ARG A 110 3.56 3.38 8.89
N ALA A 111 4.48 4.30 8.71
CA ALA A 111 5.48 4.24 7.64
C ALA A 111 6.63 3.30 8.03
N LEU A 112 7.20 2.66 7.03
CA LEU A 112 8.39 1.83 7.12
C LEU A 112 9.35 2.27 6.02
N ALA A 113 10.53 2.81 6.36
CA ALA A 113 11.51 3.13 5.34
C ALA A 113 12.00 1.87 4.63
N THR A 114 11.88 1.88 3.32
CA THR A 114 12.25 0.76 2.43
C THR A 114 13.03 1.26 1.21
N PRO A 115 14.16 1.99 1.44
CA PRO A 115 14.96 2.54 0.34
C PRO A 115 15.61 1.43 -0.49
N GLY A 116 16.03 1.79 -1.70
CA GLY A 116 16.77 0.90 -2.60
C GLY A 116 16.23 0.91 -4.03
N HIS A 117 14.92 0.85 -4.24
CA HIS A 117 14.32 1.19 -5.53
C HIS A 117 14.50 2.69 -5.82
N SER A 118 14.09 3.52 -4.89
CA SER A 118 14.44 4.95 -4.84
C SER A 118 14.88 5.36 -3.42
N PRO A 119 15.58 6.50 -3.26
CA PRO A 119 16.03 6.98 -1.95
C PRO A 119 14.89 7.30 -0.98
N ASP A 120 13.76 7.77 -1.52
CA ASP A 120 12.56 8.20 -0.80
C ASP A 120 11.54 7.07 -0.56
N SER A 121 11.85 5.83 -1.00
CA SER A 121 10.91 4.72 -0.89
C SER A 121 10.55 4.40 0.55
N ILE A 122 9.25 4.33 0.78
CA ILE A 122 8.63 3.81 2.01
C ILE A 122 7.62 2.72 1.65
N SER A 123 7.31 1.90 2.63
CA SER A 123 6.12 1.03 2.63
C SER A 123 5.16 1.46 3.73
N VAL A 124 3.87 1.15 3.60
CA VAL A 124 2.88 1.42 4.64
C VAL A 124 2.50 0.12 5.32
N LEU A 125 2.71 0.07 6.64
CA LEU A 125 2.40 -1.07 7.48
C LEU A 125 1.06 -0.83 8.17
N VAL A 126 0.15 -1.80 8.07
CA VAL A 126 -1.21 -1.70 8.59
C VAL A 126 -1.51 -2.90 9.48
N ASP A 127 -1.84 -2.66 10.74
CA ASP A 127 -2.40 -3.67 11.65
C ASP A 127 -3.89 -3.84 11.32
N ALA A 128 -4.19 -4.60 10.27
CA ALA A 128 -5.51 -4.66 9.65
C ALA A 128 -6.44 -5.69 10.29
N ALA A 129 -7.73 -5.36 10.41
CA ALA A 129 -8.77 -6.34 10.69
C ALA A 129 -9.03 -7.21 9.44
N ILE A 130 -9.05 -8.55 9.60
CA ILE A 130 -9.29 -9.47 8.49
C ILE A 130 -10.76 -9.77 8.28
N HIS A 131 -11.55 -9.73 9.37
CA HIS A 131 -12.97 -10.00 9.33
C HIS A 131 -13.73 -8.98 10.19
N PRO A 132 -14.98 -8.67 9.83
CA PRO A 132 -15.86 -7.98 10.76
C PRO A 132 -15.95 -8.81 12.04
N PRO A 133 -16.08 -8.18 13.24
CA PRO A 133 -16.24 -8.91 14.48
C PRO A 133 -17.40 -9.91 14.32
N ARG A 134 -17.15 -11.17 14.59
CA ARG A 134 -18.22 -12.16 14.70
C ARG A 134 -19.06 -11.77 15.90
N GLY A 135 -20.38 -11.80 15.77
CA GLY A 135 -21.31 -11.43 16.86
C GLY A 135 -21.23 -12.31 18.11
N ASP A 136 -20.19 -13.16 18.22
CA ASP A 136 -19.90 -14.05 19.35
C ASP A 136 -18.96 -13.41 20.41
N GLY A 137 -18.61 -12.12 20.27
CA GLY A 137 -17.73 -11.40 21.20
C GLY A 137 -16.25 -11.71 21.05
N THR A 138 -15.83 -12.50 20.05
CA THR A 138 -14.41 -12.71 19.76
C THR A 138 -13.81 -11.46 19.13
N ALA A 139 -12.61 -11.07 19.60
CA ALA A 139 -11.88 -9.97 18.98
C ALA A 139 -11.57 -10.30 17.52
N PRO A 140 -11.62 -9.31 16.58
CA PRO A 140 -11.28 -9.53 15.20
C PRO A 140 -9.83 -10.01 15.10
N ALA A 141 -9.59 -11.05 14.31
CA ALA A 141 -8.23 -11.47 14.01
C ALA A 141 -7.51 -10.36 13.24
N THR A 142 -6.28 -10.05 13.61
CA THR A 142 -5.45 -9.03 12.96
C THR A 142 -4.38 -9.67 12.11
N ARG A 143 -4.06 -9.03 10.99
CA ARG A 143 -2.90 -9.35 10.15
C ARG A 143 -2.09 -8.10 9.86
N ILE A 144 -0.79 -8.27 9.74
CA ILE A 144 0.08 -7.21 9.28
C ILE A 144 0.02 -7.19 7.75
N VAL A 145 -0.66 -6.19 7.21
CA VAL A 145 -0.67 -5.90 5.77
C VAL A 145 0.42 -4.88 5.49
N VAL A 146 1.32 -5.18 4.55
CA VAL A 146 2.34 -4.23 4.09
C VAL A 146 2.04 -3.84 2.65
N ILE A 147 1.76 -2.55 2.43
CA ILE A 147 1.67 -1.93 1.12
C ILE A 147 3.10 -1.57 0.74
N ALA A 148 3.70 -2.38 -0.11
CA ALA A 148 5.15 -2.43 -0.26
C ALA A 148 5.72 -1.40 -1.24
N GLY A 149 4.88 -0.86 -2.15
CA GLY A 149 5.40 -0.12 -3.30
C GLY A 149 6.46 -0.94 -4.04
N ASP A 150 7.46 -0.27 -4.57
CA ASP A 150 8.51 -0.91 -5.36
C ASP A 150 9.67 -1.50 -4.54
N ALA A 151 9.57 -1.47 -3.22
CA ALA A 151 10.47 -2.27 -2.38
C ALA A 151 10.21 -3.79 -2.55
N LEU A 152 8.96 -4.17 -2.92
CA LEU A 152 8.59 -5.53 -3.34
C LEU A 152 7.55 -5.43 -4.46
N PRO A 153 7.98 -5.24 -5.73
CA PRO A 153 7.08 -4.86 -6.81
C PRO A 153 6.16 -5.99 -7.28
N THR A 154 6.58 -7.26 -7.20
CA THR A 154 5.76 -8.38 -7.68
C THR A 154 5.93 -9.64 -6.83
N LEU A 155 4.96 -10.57 -6.92
CA LEU A 155 5.09 -11.92 -6.37
C LEU A 155 6.34 -12.64 -6.93
N GLY A 156 6.69 -12.40 -8.20
CA GLY A 156 7.88 -12.97 -8.81
C GLY A 156 9.18 -12.55 -8.15
N ASN A 157 9.28 -11.30 -7.66
CA ASN A 157 10.43 -10.83 -6.89
C ASN A 157 10.56 -11.59 -5.57
N PHE A 158 9.44 -11.79 -4.87
CA PHE A 158 9.40 -12.58 -3.65
C PHE A 158 9.82 -14.05 -3.88
N GLN A 159 9.22 -14.72 -4.86
CA GLN A 159 9.47 -16.14 -5.15
C GLN A 159 10.92 -16.41 -5.56
N LYS A 160 11.49 -15.52 -6.38
CA LYS A 160 12.87 -15.62 -6.86
C LYS A 160 13.90 -15.04 -5.89
N LYS A 161 13.44 -14.36 -4.82
CA LYS A 161 14.30 -13.65 -3.84
C LYS A 161 15.23 -12.63 -4.52
N VAL A 162 14.69 -11.90 -5.50
CA VAL A 162 15.43 -10.88 -6.25
C VAL A 162 14.83 -9.50 -6.00
N PRO A 163 15.66 -8.44 -5.82
CA PRO A 163 15.17 -7.09 -5.65
C PRO A 163 14.49 -6.58 -6.95
N PRO A 164 13.82 -5.41 -6.92
CA PRO A 164 13.30 -4.76 -8.11
C PRO A 164 14.39 -4.61 -9.18
N ALA A 165 14.03 -4.79 -10.44
CA ALA A 165 14.98 -4.66 -11.56
C ALA A 165 15.52 -3.23 -11.67
N VAL A 166 14.67 -2.24 -11.41
CA VAL A 166 15.04 -0.83 -11.32
C VAL A 166 15.35 -0.51 -9.86
N HIS A 167 16.57 -0.11 -9.56
CA HIS A 167 17.00 0.29 -8.21
C HIS A 167 18.21 1.21 -8.30
N TYR A 168 18.32 2.15 -7.38
CA TYR A 168 19.51 2.99 -7.24
C TYR A 168 20.59 2.31 -6.38
N ASP A 169 20.17 1.46 -5.43
CA ASP A 169 21.07 0.68 -4.57
C ASP A 169 20.52 -0.74 -4.37
N ARG A 170 21.22 -1.72 -4.92
CA ARG A 170 20.82 -3.12 -4.85
C ARG A 170 20.85 -3.69 -3.43
N ALA A 171 21.83 -3.31 -2.63
CA ALA A 171 21.97 -3.84 -1.27
C ALA A 171 20.85 -3.34 -0.37
N LEU A 172 20.52 -2.05 -0.46
CA LEU A 172 19.38 -1.46 0.24
C LEU A 172 18.06 -2.07 -0.24
N ALA A 173 17.88 -2.29 -1.55
CA ALA A 173 16.66 -2.90 -2.09
C ALA A 173 16.45 -4.34 -1.56
N VAL A 174 17.53 -5.15 -1.48
CA VAL A 174 17.47 -6.49 -0.87
C VAL A 174 17.14 -6.41 0.63
N ALA A 175 17.77 -5.50 1.36
CA ALA A 175 17.51 -5.32 2.78
C ALA A 175 16.06 -4.89 3.04
N SER A 176 15.52 -3.96 2.24
CA SER A 176 14.14 -3.48 2.32
C SER A 176 13.14 -4.59 2.02
N MET A 177 13.35 -5.36 0.95
CA MET A 177 12.53 -6.53 0.63
C MET A 177 12.50 -7.54 1.78
N ASN A 178 13.67 -7.88 2.35
CA ASN A 178 13.78 -8.82 3.47
C ASN A 178 13.08 -8.28 4.73
N LYS A 179 13.17 -6.96 5.00
CA LYS A 179 12.48 -6.30 6.10
C LYS A 179 10.95 -6.47 5.98
N ILE A 180 10.39 -6.30 4.78
CA ILE A 180 8.97 -6.52 4.50
C ILE A 180 8.59 -7.98 4.73
N ILE A 181 9.33 -8.92 4.15
CA ILE A 181 9.07 -10.37 4.24
C ILE A 181 9.08 -10.87 5.69
N ALA A 182 9.95 -10.31 6.52
CA ALA A 182 10.07 -10.73 7.92
C ALA A 182 8.84 -10.38 8.77
N ILE A 183 8.10 -9.32 8.42
CA ILE A 183 7.02 -8.78 9.26
C ILE A 183 5.62 -8.96 8.66
N ALA A 184 5.48 -9.02 7.33
CA ALA A 184 4.18 -9.05 6.69
C ALA A 184 3.49 -10.42 6.81
N ASP A 185 2.18 -10.42 6.99
CA ASP A 185 1.31 -11.58 6.76
C ASP A 185 0.77 -11.53 5.33
N VAL A 186 0.44 -10.32 4.86
CA VAL A 186 -0.03 -10.05 3.51
C VAL A 186 0.77 -8.89 2.91
N VAL A 187 1.16 -9.02 1.65
CA VAL A 187 1.82 -7.96 0.89
C VAL A 187 0.89 -7.47 -0.21
N ILE A 188 0.75 -6.14 -0.32
CA ILE A 188 0.24 -5.47 -1.50
C ILE A 188 1.45 -4.92 -2.24
N PRO A 189 1.88 -5.55 -3.34
CA PRO A 189 3.07 -5.16 -4.07
C PRO A 189 2.83 -3.93 -4.93
N GLY A 190 3.90 -3.28 -5.41
CA GLY A 190 3.80 -2.12 -6.29
C GLY A 190 3.07 -2.43 -7.60
N HIS A 191 3.38 -3.55 -8.23
CA HIS A 191 2.98 -3.85 -9.62
C HIS A 191 2.40 -5.25 -9.81
N ASP A 192 1.64 -5.77 -8.84
CA ASP A 192 1.00 -7.08 -8.93
C ASP A 192 -0.23 -7.15 -8.03
N ARG A 193 -0.86 -8.32 -7.97
CA ARG A 193 -1.95 -8.62 -7.03
C ARG A 193 -1.41 -8.90 -5.63
N PRO A 194 -2.18 -8.62 -4.58
CA PRO A 194 -1.83 -8.99 -3.21
C PRO A 194 -1.60 -10.50 -3.05
N PHE A 195 -0.68 -10.84 -2.15
CA PHE A 195 -0.40 -12.23 -1.81
C PHE A 195 -0.08 -12.41 -0.31
N SER A 196 -0.39 -13.60 0.22
CA SER A 196 -0.09 -13.96 1.61
C SER A 196 1.29 -14.57 1.73
N LEU A 197 1.99 -14.22 2.81
CA LEU A 197 3.28 -14.81 3.20
C LEU A 197 3.09 -15.88 4.28
N ARG A 198 1.97 -15.79 5.02
CA ARG A 198 1.62 -16.70 6.11
C ARG A 198 0.16 -17.12 5.95
N GLU A 199 -0.12 -18.38 6.22
CA GLU A 199 -1.47 -18.94 6.25
C GLU A 199 -2.24 -18.53 7.51
#